data_97ae2adc0976c903837a6e4eb38b49d4
#
_entry.id   97ae2adc0976c903837a6e4eb38b49d4
#
_cell.length_a   1.000
_cell.length_b   1.000
_cell.length_c   1.000
_cell.angle_alpha   90.00
_cell.angle_beta   90.00
_cell.angle_gamma   90.00
#
_symmetry.space_group_name_H-M   'P 1'
#
loop_
_entity.id
_entity.type
_entity.pdbx_description
1 polymer ?
#
loop_
_entity_poly.entity_id
_entity_poly.type
_entity_poly.pdbx_seq_one_letter_code
_entity_poly.pdbx_strand_id
1 'polypeptide(L)' 'MSDTQKFKTVATFNERVQAEICATLLGDNGIPAGVFGADSSYPSLGYVRPIEVKVNENDYDQALKVLAATDSAEV' A
#
# COMPACT_ATOMS: atom_id res chain seq x y z
N MET A 1 7.66 21.88 -11.35
CA MET A 1 7.68 21.57 -11.28
C MET A 1 7.55 20.82 -10.88
N SER A 2 7.53 20.47 -10.66
CA SER A 2 7.65 19.80 -10.37
C SER A 2 7.25 19.08 -9.64
N ASP A 3 6.81 18.85 -9.27
CA ASP A 3 6.33 18.29 -8.58
C ASP A 3 6.46 17.10 -8.47
N THR A 4 6.97 16.76 -8.23
CA THR A 4 7.20 15.61 -8.24
C THR A 4 6.76 15.02 -7.08
N GLN A 5 5.70 14.41 -7.01
CA GLN A 5 5.28 13.74 -5.94
C GLN A 5 5.96 12.45 -5.91
N LYS A 6 6.60 12.06 -4.89
CA LYS A 6 7.22 10.80 -4.75
C LYS A 6 6.40 9.92 -3.87
N PHE A 7 6.26 8.68 -4.28
CA PHE A 7 5.49 7.73 -3.49
C PHE A 7 6.41 6.67 -2.93
N LYS A 8 6.09 6.19 -1.76
CA LYS A 8 6.85 5.13 -1.14
C LYS A 8 5.95 3.98 -0.78
N THR A 9 6.44 2.77 -0.91
CA THR A 9 5.67 1.59 -0.60
C THR A 9 5.65 1.37 0.90
N VAL A 10 4.48 1.25 1.48
CA VAL A 10 4.35 1.01 2.91
C VAL A 10 3.98 -0.42 3.21
N ALA A 11 3.48 -1.16 2.25
CA ALA A 11 3.09 -2.53 2.47
C ALA A 11 2.96 -3.25 1.16
N THR A 12 3.15 -4.55 1.17
CA THR A 12 2.95 -5.35 -0.03
C THR A 12 2.08 -6.52 0.34
N PHE A 13 1.32 -6.98 -0.62
CA PHE A 13 0.40 -8.05 -0.39
C PHE A 13 0.36 -8.96 -1.61
N ASN A 14 -0.10 -10.17 -1.42
CA ASN A 14 -0.27 -11.07 -2.53
C ASN A 14 -1.67 -11.05 -3.08
N GLU A 15 -2.59 -10.46 -2.36
CA GLU A 15 -3.95 -10.39 -2.80
C GLU A 15 -4.44 -8.98 -2.86
N ARG A 16 -5.18 -8.68 -3.92
CA ARG A 16 -5.63 -7.33 -4.11
C ARG A 16 -6.58 -6.88 -3.04
N VAL A 17 -7.42 -7.77 -2.56
CA VAL A 17 -8.37 -7.40 -1.53
C VAL A 17 -7.65 -6.90 -0.29
N GLN A 18 -6.56 -7.56 0.07
CA GLN A 18 -5.83 -7.14 1.24
C GLN A 18 -5.19 -5.78 1.03
N ALA A 19 -4.69 -5.55 -0.16
CA ALA A 19 -4.07 -4.27 -0.46
C ALA A 19 -5.10 -3.16 -0.40
N GLU A 20 -6.30 -3.44 -0.89
CA GLU A 20 -7.34 -2.43 -0.88
C GLU A 20 -7.82 -2.13 0.52
N ILE A 21 -7.87 -3.13 1.38
CA ILE A 21 -8.24 -2.90 2.76
C ILE A 21 -7.22 -2.00 3.41
N CYS A 22 -5.95 -2.25 3.15
CA CYS A 22 -4.89 -1.44 3.71
C CYS A 22 -5.00 0.00 3.23
N ALA A 23 -5.24 0.18 1.94
CA ALA A 23 -5.34 1.53 1.40
C ALA A 23 -6.56 2.25 1.98
N THR A 24 -7.65 1.53 2.18
CA THR A 24 -8.83 2.12 2.76
C THR A 24 -8.58 2.55 4.20
N LEU A 25 -7.87 1.73 4.93
CA LEU A 25 -7.56 2.07 6.30
C LEU A 25 -6.73 3.35 6.34
N LEU A 26 -5.75 3.46 5.47
CA LEU A 26 -4.94 4.65 5.45
C LEU A 26 -5.79 5.86 5.05
N GLY A 27 -6.66 5.69 4.09
CA GLY A 27 -7.53 6.79 3.69
C GLY A 27 -8.43 7.23 4.81
N ASP A 28 -8.92 6.30 5.60
CA ASP A 28 -9.77 6.65 6.72
C ASP A 28 -9.00 7.42 7.77
N ASN A 29 -7.70 7.33 7.77
CA ASN A 29 -6.88 8.09 8.70
C ASN A 29 -6.29 9.33 8.06
N GLY A 30 -6.81 9.71 6.94
CA GLY A 30 -6.38 10.95 6.30
C GLY A 30 -5.15 10.82 5.45
N ILE A 31 -4.74 9.61 5.11
CA ILE A 31 -3.56 9.39 4.32
C ILE A 31 -3.95 8.80 2.98
N PRO A 32 -3.87 9.57 1.92
CA PRO A 32 -4.22 9.03 0.61
C PRO A 32 -3.25 7.93 0.22
N ALA A 33 -3.77 6.80 -0.16
CA ALA A 33 -2.92 5.69 -0.52
C ALA A 33 -3.41 5.07 -1.82
N GLY A 34 -2.50 4.56 -2.60
CA GLY A 34 -2.86 3.92 -3.86
C GLY A 34 -2.41 2.49 -3.87
N VAL A 35 -3.14 1.67 -4.59
CA VAL A 35 -2.80 0.27 -4.74
C VAL A 35 -2.19 0.11 -6.12
N PHE A 36 -0.96 -0.39 -6.18
CA PHE A 36 -0.26 -0.55 -7.44
C PHE A 36 0.22 -1.98 -7.57
N GLY A 37 0.27 -2.47 -8.77
CA GLY A 37 0.72 -3.80 -8.92
C GLY A 37 -0.08 -4.50 -9.84
N ALA A 38 0.44 -5.55 -10.30
CA ALA A 38 -0.17 -6.04 -11.26
C ALA A 38 -1.08 -6.94 -11.07
N ASP A 39 -1.95 -7.06 -11.80
CA ASP A 39 -2.84 -7.91 -11.69
C ASP A 39 -2.44 -8.88 -12.45
N SER A 40 -1.58 -9.28 -12.66
CA SER A 40 -1.23 -10.20 -13.29
C SER A 40 -1.50 -10.88 -14.13
N SER A 41 -1.27 -10.90 -14.72
CA SER A 41 -1.62 -11.37 -15.73
C SER A 41 -0.84 -12.38 -16.40
N TYR A 42 0.23 -12.78 -16.11
CA TYR A 42 0.94 -13.74 -16.82
C TYR A 42 1.32 -14.85 -15.93
N PRO A 43 0.40 -15.63 -15.54
CA PRO A 43 0.68 -16.73 -14.66
C PRO A 43 1.63 -17.71 -15.28
N SER A 44 1.72 -17.69 -16.56
CA SER A 44 2.58 -18.65 -17.17
C SER A 44 4.02 -18.41 -16.86
N LEU A 45 4.37 -17.27 -16.38
CA LEU A 45 5.71 -17.03 -16.07
C LEU A 45 6.12 -17.59 -14.74
N GLY A 46 5.19 -18.02 -14.01
CA GLY A 46 5.52 -18.68 -12.79
C GLY A 46 5.86 -17.82 -11.63
N TYR A 47 5.72 -16.56 -11.71
CA TYR A 47 5.91 -15.77 -10.53
C TYR A 47 4.93 -14.66 -10.49
N VAL A 48 4.65 -14.19 -9.31
CA VAL A 48 3.65 -13.26 -9.06
C VAL A 48 4.26 -12.02 -8.56
N ARG A 49 3.86 -10.88 -9.08
CA ARG A 49 4.35 -9.68 -8.58
C ARG A 49 3.56 -9.27 -7.43
N PRO A 50 4.12 -8.81 -6.36
CA PRO A 50 3.37 -8.36 -5.19
C PRO A 50 2.61 -7.09 -5.53
N ILE A 51 1.53 -6.88 -4.85
CA ILE A 51 0.74 -5.68 -4.99
C ILE A 51 1.21 -4.74 -3.92
N GLU A 52 1.48 -3.51 -4.29
CA GLU A 52 2.06 -2.56 -3.36
C GLU A 52 1.08 -1.48 -2.99
N VAL A 53 1.08 -1.09 -1.73
CA VAL A 53 0.31 0.04 -1.28
C VAL A 53 1.30 1.16 -1.07
N LYS A 54 1.10 2.27 -1.76
CA LYS A 54 2.04 3.38 -1.71
C LYS A 54 1.36 4.64 -1.24
N VAL A 55 2.11 5.45 -0.55
CA VAL A 55 1.63 6.76 -0.08
C VAL A 55 2.64 7.79 -0.47
N ASN A 56 2.27 9.05 -0.37
CA ASN A 56 3.18 10.12 -0.64
C ASN A 56 4.30 10.05 0.38
N GLU A 57 5.52 10.36 -0.02
CA GLU A 57 6.62 10.23 0.91
C GLU A 57 6.45 11.09 2.13
N ASN A 58 5.71 12.18 2.03
CA ASN A 58 5.48 13.02 3.19
C ASN A 58 4.60 12.35 4.21
N ASP A 59 3.83 11.35 3.81
CA ASP A 59 2.95 10.65 4.69
C ASP A 59 3.50 9.31 5.12
N TYR A 60 4.70 9.00 4.69
CA TYR A 60 5.26 7.67 4.91
C TYR A 60 5.32 7.31 6.39
N ASP A 61 5.88 8.17 7.20
CA ASP A 61 6.01 7.87 8.61
C ASP A 61 4.67 7.72 9.27
N GLN A 62 3.73 8.56 8.92
CA GLN A 62 2.42 8.51 9.49
C GLN A 62 1.74 7.21 9.09
N ALA A 63 1.90 6.82 7.82
CA ALA A 63 1.29 5.61 7.35
C ALA A 63 1.82 4.40 8.10
N LEU A 64 3.12 4.38 8.37
CA LEU A 64 3.67 3.27 9.10
C LEU A 64 3.12 3.20 10.51
N LYS A 65 2.86 4.36 11.11
CA LYS A 65 2.28 4.38 12.44
C LYS A 65 0.88 3.83 12.44
N VAL A 66 0.11 4.17 11.44
CA VAL A 66 -1.25 3.69 11.35
C VAL A 66 -1.26 2.17 11.18
N LEU A 67 -0.38 1.67 10.34
CA LEU A 67 -0.37 0.24 10.10
C LEU A 67 0.15 -0.52 11.30
N ALA A 68 1.09 0.05 12.00
CA ALA A 68 1.60 -0.60 13.19
C ALA A 68 0.54 -0.66 14.28
N ALA A 69 -0.24 0.38 14.40
CA ALA A 69 -1.29 0.41 15.39
C ALA A 69 -2.34 -0.64 15.07
N THR A 70 -2.64 -0.79 13.81
CA THR A 70 -3.62 -1.77 13.41
C THR A 70 -3.12 -3.16 13.69
N ASP A 71 -1.87 -3.43 13.40
CA ASP A 71 -1.35 -4.68 13.67
C ASP A 71 -1.37 -4.98 15.12
N SER A 72 -1.05 -4.06 15.95
CA SER A 72 -1.11 -4.26 17.36
C SER A 72 -2.45 -4.55 17.86
N ALA A 73 -3.42 -3.93 17.27
CA ALA A 73 -4.76 -4.08 17.72
C ALA A 73 -5.29 -5.43 17.46
N GLU A 74 -4.67 -6.17 16.56
CA GLU A 74 -5.21 -7.34 16.30
C GLU A 74 -4.90 -8.38 17.20
N VAL A 75 -4.15 -8.25 18.08
CA VAL A 75 -3.85 -9.27 18.95
C VAL A 75 -4.83 -9.65 19.86
#